data_21404d54e7ac73b189e231490a5c722d
#
_entry.id   21404d54e7ac73b189e231490a5c722d
#
_cell.length_a   1.000
_cell.length_b   1.000
_cell.length_c   1.000
_cell.angle_alpha   90.00
_cell.angle_beta   90.00
_cell.angle_gamma   90.00
#
_symmetry.space_group_name_H-M   'P 1'
#
loop_
_entity.id
_entity.type
_entity.pdbx_description
1 polymer ?
#
loop_
_entity_poly.entity_id
_entity_poly.type
_entity_poly.pdbx_seq_one_letter_code
_entity_poly.pdbx_strand_id
1 'polypeptide(L)'
;MADEYVRRIFDELQYKPLDRLLLDRFAASVREVGLACDMHCGPGQVARYLHERGVEVCGVDLSRATVERAKGLTPGVEFRQGNMLALDLPDGTWAGITAFYSLIHIPRGDLARVLSELRRVLRPGGLLLVSFHIGEDSIHLDEWWGQQVCVDFFLFQSAEMAGYLTAAGFEIEEIIEREPYPNVEHQSRRSYIFARRPQESA
;
A
#
# COMPACT_ATOMS: atom_id res chain seq x y z
N MET A 1 -10.98 -15.59 8.88
CA MET A 1 -9.99 -14.93 8.01
C MET A 1 -9.29 -13.75 8.72
N ALA A 2 -9.97 -12.70 9.20
CA ALA A 2 -9.31 -11.52 9.79
C ALA A 2 -8.32 -11.84 10.93
N ASP A 3 -8.68 -12.72 11.88
CA ASP A 3 -7.80 -13.10 13.00
C ASP A 3 -6.55 -13.87 12.55
N GLU A 4 -6.70 -14.77 11.56
CA GLU A 4 -5.56 -15.49 11.00
C GLU A 4 -4.63 -14.56 10.25
N TYR A 5 -5.20 -13.60 9.51
CA TYR A 5 -4.46 -12.58 8.79
C TYR A 5 -3.63 -11.70 9.77
N VAL A 6 -4.25 -11.22 10.85
CA VAL A 6 -3.55 -10.49 11.92
C VAL A 6 -2.38 -11.31 12.46
N ARG A 7 -2.62 -12.55 12.86
CA ARG A 7 -1.60 -13.41 13.48
C ARG A 7 -0.37 -13.63 12.59
N ARG A 8 -0.54 -13.63 11.26
CA ARG A 8 0.55 -13.90 10.31
C ARG A 8 1.23 -12.65 9.79
N ILE A 9 0.50 -11.54 9.67
CA ILE A 9 0.97 -10.37 8.93
C ILE A 9 1.34 -9.20 9.85
N PHE A 10 0.70 -9.08 11.03
CA PHE A 10 0.83 -7.88 11.86
C PHE A 10 2.27 -7.57 12.30
N ASP A 11 3.10 -8.59 12.48
CA ASP A 11 4.50 -8.45 12.90
C ASP A 11 5.50 -8.78 11.79
N GLU A 12 5.06 -8.96 10.54
CA GLU A 12 5.90 -9.38 9.42
C GLU A 12 7.07 -8.44 9.13
N LEU A 13 6.90 -7.13 9.37
CA LEU A 13 7.92 -6.12 9.09
C LEU A 13 9.21 -6.35 9.89
N GLN A 14 9.15 -7.00 11.06
CA GLN A 14 10.36 -7.31 11.85
C GLN A 14 11.34 -8.21 11.07
N TYR A 15 10.86 -9.02 10.12
CA TYR A 15 11.63 -9.94 9.31
C TYR A 15 11.94 -9.40 7.90
N LYS A 16 11.51 -8.18 7.58
CA LYS A 16 11.63 -7.56 6.25
C LYS A 16 12.48 -6.27 6.32
N PRO A 17 13.81 -6.38 6.37
CA PRO A 17 14.69 -5.22 6.61
C PRO A 17 14.60 -4.15 5.51
N LEU A 18 14.48 -4.52 4.22
CA LEU A 18 14.35 -3.54 3.15
C LEU A 18 13.00 -2.82 3.23
N ASP A 19 11.90 -3.54 3.51
CA ASP A 19 10.58 -2.93 3.67
C ASP A 19 10.62 -1.83 4.75
N ARG A 20 11.27 -2.11 5.90
CA ARG A 20 11.47 -1.11 6.94
C ARG A 20 12.29 0.09 6.48
N LEU A 21 13.40 -0.16 5.77
CA LEU A 21 14.26 0.92 5.25
C LEU A 21 13.48 1.85 4.30
N LEU A 22 12.65 1.28 3.42
CA LEU A 22 11.84 2.05 2.48
C LEU A 22 10.72 2.82 3.20
N LEU A 23 10.11 2.21 4.22
CA LEU A 23 9.13 2.90 5.08
C LEU A 23 9.77 3.99 5.94
N ASP A 24 11.01 3.81 6.43
CA ASP A 24 11.77 4.85 7.13
C ASP A 24 12.05 6.05 6.22
N ARG A 25 12.43 5.80 4.96
CA ARG A 25 12.62 6.84 3.94
C ARG A 25 11.30 7.56 3.62
N PHE A 26 10.21 6.82 3.45
CA PHE A 26 8.88 7.40 3.27
C PHE A 26 8.49 8.27 4.47
N ALA A 27 8.65 7.76 5.70
CA ALA A 27 8.37 8.49 6.93
C ALA A 27 9.16 9.80 7.01
N ALA A 28 10.47 9.77 6.71
CA ALA A 28 11.31 10.97 6.69
C ALA A 28 10.82 12.02 5.69
N SER A 29 10.20 11.59 4.57
CA SER A 29 9.70 12.48 3.52
C SER A 29 8.34 13.12 3.85
N VAL A 30 7.54 12.53 4.76
CA VAL A 30 6.14 12.97 4.98
C VAL A 30 5.86 13.45 6.41
N ARG A 31 6.67 13.08 7.39
CA ARG A 31 6.43 13.31 8.83
C ARG A 31 6.11 14.75 9.21
N GLU A 32 6.79 15.73 8.61
CA GLU A 32 6.59 17.16 8.90
C GLU A 32 5.73 17.88 7.84
N VAL A 33 5.13 17.08 6.97
CA VAL A 33 4.50 17.57 5.75
C VAL A 33 2.98 17.49 5.84
N GLY A 34 2.43 16.51 6.55
CA GLY A 34 0.99 16.34 6.78
C GLY A 34 0.57 14.90 6.89
N LEU A 35 -0.74 14.68 6.95
CA LEU A 35 -1.34 13.36 7.09
C LEU A 35 -0.94 12.42 5.96
N ALA A 36 -0.46 11.23 6.29
CA ALA A 36 -0.24 10.13 5.36
C ALA A 36 -1.38 9.09 5.44
N CYS A 37 -1.49 8.25 4.42
CA CYS A 37 -2.42 7.15 4.39
C CYS A 37 -1.72 5.83 4.10
N ASP A 38 -2.05 4.80 4.88
CA ASP A 38 -1.78 3.40 4.53
C ASP A 38 -3.03 2.87 3.81
N MET A 39 -2.92 2.70 2.48
CA MET A 39 -4.04 2.32 1.61
C MET A 39 -4.12 0.80 1.48
N HIS A 40 -5.32 0.23 1.73
CA HIS A 40 -5.56 -1.19 1.87
C HIS A 40 -4.73 -1.77 3.04
N CYS A 41 -4.84 -1.09 4.16
CA CYS A 41 -3.95 -1.21 5.32
C CYS A 41 -3.98 -2.58 6.01
N GLY A 42 -4.94 -3.43 5.69
CA GLY A 42 -5.09 -4.70 6.39
C GLY A 42 -5.21 -4.51 7.91
N PRO A 43 -4.46 -5.26 8.73
CA PRO A 43 -4.49 -5.12 10.19
C PRO A 43 -3.71 -3.88 10.69
N GLY A 44 -3.18 -3.04 9.79
CA GLY A 44 -2.53 -1.78 10.12
C GLY A 44 -1.03 -1.89 10.47
N GLN A 45 -0.33 -2.94 10.04
CA GLN A 45 1.10 -3.13 10.34
C GLN A 45 1.98 -2.00 9.77
N VAL A 46 1.68 -1.52 8.56
CA VAL A 46 2.41 -0.40 7.95
C VAL A 46 2.03 0.92 8.61
N ALA A 47 0.74 1.16 8.85
CA ALA A 47 0.27 2.34 9.56
C ALA A 47 0.87 2.43 10.97
N ARG A 48 0.90 1.31 11.75
CA ARG A 48 1.57 1.23 13.05
C ARG A 48 3.05 1.61 12.93
N TYR A 49 3.75 1.02 11.96
CA TYR A 49 5.18 1.26 11.74
C TYR A 49 5.47 2.74 11.47
N LEU A 50 4.67 3.40 10.65
CA LEU A 50 4.79 4.82 10.34
C LEU A 50 4.44 5.70 11.56
N HIS A 51 3.38 5.36 12.29
CA HIS A 51 2.99 6.06 13.52
C HIS A 51 4.10 6.05 14.57
N GLU A 52 4.74 4.89 14.81
CA GLU A 52 5.88 4.75 15.72
C GLU A 52 7.09 5.61 15.31
N ARG A 53 7.14 6.08 14.06
CA ARG A 53 8.16 7.01 13.53
C ARG A 53 7.73 8.47 13.51
N GLY A 54 6.62 8.77 14.18
CA GLY A 54 6.10 10.11 14.33
C GLY A 54 5.42 10.66 13.07
N VAL A 55 4.97 9.78 12.16
CA VAL A 55 4.12 10.18 11.03
C VAL A 55 2.68 10.28 11.53
N GLU A 56 2.01 11.38 11.23
CA GLU A 56 0.56 11.45 11.31
C GLU A 56 -0.01 10.60 10.18
N VAL A 57 -0.65 9.47 10.52
CA VAL A 57 -1.08 8.48 9.53
C VAL A 57 -2.47 7.96 9.84
N CYS A 58 -3.25 7.71 8.79
CA CYS A 58 -4.50 6.95 8.86
C CYS A 58 -4.38 5.66 8.02
N GLY A 59 -5.26 4.69 8.30
CA GLY A 59 -5.39 3.48 7.49
C GLY A 59 -6.76 3.43 6.80
N VAL A 60 -6.78 2.99 5.54
CA VAL A 60 -8.01 2.75 4.77
C VAL A 60 -8.00 1.34 4.24
N ASP A 61 -9.09 0.59 4.47
CA ASP A 61 -9.27 -0.76 3.94
C ASP A 61 -10.73 -0.98 3.48
N LEU A 62 -10.93 -1.85 2.50
CA LEU A 62 -12.25 -2.21 2.01
C LEU A 62 -13.03 -3.06 3.02
N SER A 63 -12.33 -3.88 3.80
CA SER A 63 -12.89 -4.82 4.76
C SER A 63 -13.20 -4.15 6.10
N ARG A 64 -14.48 -3.96 6.40
CA ARG A 64 -14.92 -3.46 7.71
C ARG A 64 -14.37 -4.31 8.87
N ALA A 65 -14.36 -5.64 8.72
CA ALA A 65 -13.87 -6.55 9.75
C ALA A 65 -12.37 -6.33 10.04
N THR A 66 -11.57 -6.10 9.01
CA THR A 66 -10.15 -5.82 9.12
C THR A 66 -9.90 -4.45 9.77
N VAL A 67 -10.66 -3.42 9.37
CA VAL A 67 -10.61 -2.08 9.97
C VAL A 67 -10.89 -2.13 11.48
N GLU A 68 -11.92 -2.86 11.91
CA GLU A 68 -12.23 -2.98 13.36
C GLU A 68 -11.09 -3.69 14.13
N ARG A 69 -10.39 -4.64 13.50
CA ARG A 69 -9.20 -5.25 14.11
C ARG A 69 -8.04 -4.26 14.20
N ALA A 70 -7.76 -3.51 13.14
CA ALA A 70 -6.70 -2.51 13.10
C ALA A 70 -6.87 -1.45 14.20
N LYS A 71 -8.08 -0.94 14.41
CA LYS A 71 -8.42 -0.01 15.51
C LYS A 71 -8.04 -0.55 16.89
N GLY A 72 -8.31 -1.83 17.15
CA GLY A 72 -7.97 -2.48 18.41
C GLY A 72 -6.48 -2.71 18.59
N LEU A 73 -5.74 -2.91 17.51
CA LEU A 73 -4.32 -3.22 17.52
C LEU A 73 -3.43 -1.97 17.59
N THR A 74 -3.88 -0.84 17.04
CA THR A 74 -3.12 0.42 17.04
C THR A 74 -4.03 1.60 17.40
N PRO A 75 -4.37 1.78 18.68
CA PRO A 75 -5.35 2.79 19.13
C PRO A 75 -4.98 4.25 18.81
N GLY A 76 -3.72 4.54 18.51
CA GLY A 76 -3.24 5.89 18.17
C GLY A 76 -3.43 6.25 16.69
N VAL A 77 -3.93 5.33 15.86
CA VAL A 77 -4.13 5.53 14.42
C VAL A 77 -5.62 5.48 14.08
N GLU A 78 -6.08 6.42 13.26
CA GLU A 78 -7.43 6.39 12.71
C GLU A 78 -7.51 5.37 11.57
N PHE A 79 -8.44 4.41 11.67
CA PHE A 79 -8.73 3.47 10.59
C PHE A 79 -10.16 3.63 10.13
N ARG A 80 -10.38 3.66 8.80
CA ARG A 80 -11.69 3.78 8.19
C ARG A 80 -11.91 2.79 7.06
N GLN A 81 -13.17 2.39 6.86
CA GLN A 81 -13.53 1.63 5.69
C GLN A 81 -13.56 2.56 4.46
N GLY A 82 -12.99 2.10 3.34
CA GLY A 82 -13.00 2.86 2.09
C GLY A 82 -12.66 1.99 0.90
N ASN A 83 -13.10 2.43 -0.28
CA ASN A 83 -12.81 1.80 -1.55
C ASN A 83 -11.84 2.68 -2.34
N MET A 84 -10.65 2.18 -2.67
CA MET A 84 -9.65 2.93 -3.42
C MET A 84 -10.07 3.29 -4.86
N LEU A 85 -11.16 2.70 -5.37
CA LEU A 85 -11.76 3.06 -6.65
C LEU A 85 -12.60 4.36 -6.57
N ALA A 86 -13.03 4.76 -5.36
CA ALA A 86 -13.86 5.94 -5.14
C ALA A 86 -13.76 6.33 -3.65
N LEU A 87 -12.83 7.20 -3.33
CA LEU A 87 -12.61 7.68 -1.97
C LEU A 87 -13.48 8.92 -1.71
N ASP A 88 -14.28 8.87 -0.66
CA ASP A 88 -15.07 10.03 -0.20
C ASP A 88 -14.19 11.01 0.57
N LEU A 89 -13.29 11.67 -0.17
CA LEU A 89 -12.29 12.59 0.37
C LEU A 89 -12.06 13.75 -0.61
N PRO A 90 -11.74 14.94 -0.11
CA PRO A 90 -11.31 16.07 -0.94
C PRO A 90 -10.01 15.77 -1.69
N ASP A 91 -9.78 16.50 -2.77
CA ASP A 91 -8.50 16.50 -3.49
C ASP A 91 -7.38 16.97 -2.57
N GLY A 92 -6.19 16.37 -2.73
CA GLY A 92 -5.01 16.80 -1.98
C GLY A 92 -5.08 16.57 -0.46
N THR A 93 -5.88 15.63 0.01
CA THR A 93 -6.04 15.32 1.44
C THR A 93 -4.74 14.83 2.08
N TRP A 94 -3.96 13.97 1.38
CA TRP A 94 -2.80 13.32 1.96
C TRP A 94 -1.46 13.84 1.45
N ALA A 95 -0.49 13.94 2.37
CA ALA A 95 0.90 14.27 2.06
C ALA A 95 1.67 13.09 1.46
N GLY A 96 1.26 11.86 1.81
CA GLY A 96 1.84 10.64 1.30
C GLY A 96 0.86 9.47 1.39
N ILE A 97 1.07 8.49 0.51
CA ILE A 97 0.30 7.24 0.50
C ILE A 97 1.28 6.07 0.43
N THR A 98 1.13 5.08 1.32
CA THR A 98 1.69 3.75 1.14
C THR A 98 0.62 2.81 0.60
N ALA A 99 0.96 2.01 -0.41
CA ALA A 99 0.11 0.99 -1.01
C ALA A 99 0.89 -0.33 -1.07
N PHE A 100 1.14 -0.91 0.13
CA PHE A 100 1.93 -2.12 0.29
C PHE A 100 1.09 -3.36 -0.02
N TYR A 101 1.45 -4.05 -1.10
CA TYR A 101 0.73 -5.23 -1.61
C TYR A 101 -0.78 -5.00 -1.78
N SER A 102 -1.17 -3.77 -2.11
CA SER A 102 -2.56 -3.32 -2.25
C SER A 102 -3.05 -3.45 -3.67
N LEU A 103 -2.26 -2.96 -4.63
CA LEU A 103 -2.62 -2.94 -6.06
C LEU A 103 -2.66 -4.33 -6.68
N ILE A 104 -2.07 -5.33 -6.03
CA ILE A 104 -2.13 -6.74 -6.46
C ILE A 104 -3.53 -7.34 -6.39
N HIS A 105 -4.50 -6.69 -5.77
CA HIS A 105 -5.90 -7.09 -5.74
C HIS A 105 -6.77 -6.35 -6.77
N ILE A 106 -6.15 -5.50 -7.59
CA ILE A 106 -6.84 -4.68 -8.56
C ILE A 106 -6.63 -5.26 -9.97
N PRO A 107 -7.70 -5.63 -10.68
CA PRO A 107 -7.61 -6.04 -12.08
C PRO A 107 -6.92 -4.95 -12.93
N ARG A 108 -6.13 -5.37 -13.93
CA ARG A 108 -5.43 -4.43 -14.82
C ARG A 108 -6.32 -3.36 -15.44
N GLY A 109 -7.58 -3.73 -15.76
CA GLY A 109 -8.56 -2.79 -16.32
C GLY A 109 -8.98 -1.66 -15.38
N ASP A 110 -8.84 -1.84 -14.06
CA ASP A 110 -9.23 -0.86 -13.04
C ASP A 110 -8.04 -0.04 -12.51
N LEU A 111 -6.79 -0.42 -12.83
CA LEU A 111 -5.59 0.26 -12.31
C LEU A 111 -5.55 1.75 -12.66
N ALA A 112 -5.88 2.11 -13.89
CA ALA A 112 -5.90 3.51 -14.31
C ALA A 112 -6.86 4.35 -13.45
N ARG A 113 -8.02 3.80 -13.09
CA ARG A 113 -9.01 4.45 -12.22
C ARG A 113 -8.49 4.59 -10.79
N VAL A 114 -7.93 3.50 -10.23
CA VAL A 114 -7.35 3.52 -8.88
C VAL A 114 -6.23 4.54 -8.79
N LEU A 115 -5.27 4.50 -9.71
CA LEU A 115 -4.13 5.42 -9.68
C LEU A 115 -4.53 6.88 -9.89
N SER A 116 -5.54 7.14 -10.73
CA SER A 116 -6.12 8.48 -10.86
C SER A 116 -6.74 8.96 -9.54
N GLU A 117 -7.44 8.07 -8.84
CA GLU A 117 -8.06 8.39 -7.55
C GLU A 117 -7.00 8.61 -6.45
N LEU A 118 -5.97 7.75 -6.36
CA LEU A 118 -4.85 7.96 -5.44
C LEU A 118 -4.11 9.27 -5.73
N ARG A 119 -3.93 9.62 -7.02
CA ARG A 119 -3.35 10.90 -7.42
C ARG A 119 -4.22 12.08 -7.01
N ARG A 120 -5.54 11.98 -7.15
CA ARG A 120 -6.48 13.03 -6.78
C ARG A 120 -6.39 13.37 -5.29
N VAL A 121 -6.41 12.35 -4.43
CA VAL A 121 -6.37 12.55 -2.97
C VAL A 121 -4.98 12.83 -2.41
N LEU A 122 -3.93 12.54 -3.16
CA LEU A 122 -2.56 12.92 -2.83
C LEU A 122 -2.35 14.38 -3.22
N ARG A 123 -1.82 15.21 -2.34
CA ARG A 123 -1.55 16.63 -2.63
C ARG A 123 -0.49 16.81 -3.71
N PRO A 124 -0.42 17.96 -4.41
CA PRO A 124 0.72 18.31 -5.26
C PRO A 124 2.04 18.18 -4.48
N GLY A 125 3.05 17.56 -5.09
CA GLY A 125 4.32 17.21 -4.45
C GLY A 125 4.25 16.03 -3.47
N GLY A 126 3.08 15.41 -3.27
CA GLY A 126 2.91 14.27 -2.37
C GLY A 126 3.58 13.00 -2.89
N LEU A 127 3.96 12.11 -1.98
CA LEU A 127 4.72 10.89 -2.25
C LEU A 127 3.82 9.66 -2.20
N LEU A 128 3.92 8.80 -3.22
CA LEU A 128 3.31 7.47 -3.27
C LEU A 128 4.41 6.42 -3.21
N LEU A 129 4.26 5.45 -2.32
CA LEU A 129 5.11 4.26 -2.27
C LEU A 129 4.26 3.02 -2.47
N VAL A 130 4.45 2.33 -3.59
CA VAL A 130 3.77 1.07 -3.89
C VAL A 130 4.71 -0.12 -3.77
N SER A 131 4.20 -1.27 -3.32
CA SER A 131 4.90 -2.54 -3.39
C SER A 131 4.00 -3.64 -3.97
N PHE A 132 4.60 -4.56 -4.71
CA PHE A 132 3.89 -5.65 -5.37
C PHE A 132 4.80 -6.84 -5.67
N HIS A 133 4.19 -7.96 -6.05
CA HIS A 133 4.87 -9.17 -6.52
C HIS A 133 5.19 -9.05 -8.01
N ILE A 134 6.45 -9.35 -8.37
CA ILE A 134 6.87 -9.36 -9.79
C ILE A 134 6.42 -10.67 -10.43
N GLY A 135 5.78 -10.56 -11.59
CA GLY A 135 5.33 -11.67 -12.43
C GLY A 135 4.45 -11.19 -13.58
N GLU A 136 3.92 -12.13 -14.36
CA GLU A 136 3.09 -11.85 -15.53
C GLU A 136 1.64 -12.32 -15.33
N ASP A 137 1.44 -13.34 -14.51
CA ASP A 137 0.19 -14.04 -14.34
C ASP A 137 -0.66 -13.45 -13.18
N SER A 138 -1.85 -14.00 -13.02
CA SER A 138 -2.66 -13.87 -11.82
C SER A 138 -2.73 -15.20 -11.08
N ILE A 139 -2.84 -15.14 -9.77
CA ILE A 139 -3.03 -16.31 -8.90
C ILE A 139 -4.41 -16.18 -8.29
N HIS A 140 -5.27 -17.18 -8.54
CA HIS A 140 -6.55 -17.29 -7.88
C HIS A 140 -6.47 -18.24 -6.71
N LEU A 141 -7.00 -17.88 -5.55
CA LEU A 141 -7.10 -18.73 -4.37
C LEU A 141 -8.57 -18.91 -3.97
N ASP A 142 -9.01 -20.17 -3.95
CA ASP A 142 -10.29 -20.58 -3.34
C ASP A 142 -10.12 -20.93 -1.85
N GLU A 143 -8.90 -21.17 -1.43
CA GLU A 143 -8.53 -21.45 -0.04
C GLU A 143 -7.25 -20.70 0.33
N TRP A 144 -7.27 -20.03 1.48
CA TRP A 144 -6.08 -19.40 2.05
C TRP A 144 -6.00 -19.69 3.54
N TRP A 145 -4.91 -20.34 3.95
CA TRP A 145 -4.67 -20.76 5.34
C TRP A 145 -5.81 -21.58 5.97
N GLY A 146 -6.36 -22.51 5.21
CA GLY A 146 -7.48 -23.37 5.65
C GLY A 146 -8.83 -22.66 5.71
N GLN A 147 -8.94 -21.45 5.16
CA GLN A 147 -10.18 -20.70 5.09
C GLN A 147 -10.64 -20.60 3.63
N GLN A 148 -11.93 -20.82 3.38
CA GLN A 148 -12.51 -20.59 2.06
C GLN A 148 -12.46 -19.08 1.73
N VAL A 149 -11.91 -18.74 0.59
CA VAL A 149 -11.77 -17.39 0.06
C VAL A 149 -12.13 -17.38 -1.42
N CYS A 150 -12.19 -16.23 -2.01
CA CYS A 150 -12.24 -16.00 -3.45
C CYS A 150 -11.41 -14.74 -3.68
N VAL A 151 -10.11 -14.91 -3.88
CA VAL A 151 -9.16 -13.80 -3.95
C VAL A 151 -8.23 -13.97 -5.13
N ASP A 152 -8.13 -12.93 -5.94
CA ASP A 152 -7.16 -12.82 -7.02
C ASP A 152 -5.95 -11.99 -6.58
N PHE A 153 -4.78 -12.44 -6.99
CA PHE A 153 -3.52 -11.71 -6.88
C PHE A 153 -2.98 -11.50 -8.29
N PHE A 154 -2.93 -10.26 -8.70
CA PHE A 154 -2.35 -9.87 -9.98
C PHE A 154 -0.87 -9.54 -9.78
N LEU A 155 0.00 -10.23 -10.51
CA LEU A 155 1.42 -9.95 -10.53
C LEU A 155 1.72 -8.95 -11.66
N PHE A 156 2.71 -8.09 -11.47
CA PHE A 156 3.06 -7.05 -12.44
C PHE A 156 4.56 -7.04 -12.68
N GLN A 157 4.98 -6.74 -13.90
CA GLN A 157 6.36 -6.34 -14.14
C GLN A 157 6.59 -4.91 -13.64
N SER A 158 7.79 -4.61 -13.14
CA SER A 158 8.10 -3.26 -12.61
C SER A 158 7.91 -2.17 -13.65
N ALA A 159 8.31 -2.43 -14.90
CA ALA A 159 8.13 -1.51 -16.02
C ALA A 159 6.64 -1.31 -16.37
N GLU A 160 5.82 -2.36 -16.25
CA GLU A 160 4.37 -2.29 -16.48
C GLU A 160 3.72 -1.35 -15.43
N MET A 161 3.99 -1.56 -14.15
CA MET A 161 3.44 -0.72 -13.08
C MET A 161 3.93 0.73 -13.19
N ALA A 162 5.21 0.95 -13.51
CA ALA A 162 5.75 2.28 -13.76
C ALA A 162 5.03 2.97 -14.94
N GLY A 163 4.69 2.22 -15.99
CA GLY A 163 3.88 2.72 -17.10
C GLY A 163 2.49 3.18 -16.67
N TYR A 164 1.79 2.41 -15.86
CA TYR A 164 0.48 2.80 -15.29
C TYR A 164 0.58 4.05 -14.41
N LEU A 165 1.59 4.13 -13.54
CA LEU A 165 1.83 5.30 -12.69
C LEU A 165 2.11 6.55 -13.52
N THR A 166 2.98 6.45 -14.53
CA THR A 166 3.30 7.58 -15.43
C THR A 166 2.07 8.01 -16.22
N ALA A 167 1.29 7.07 -16.76
CA ALA A 167 0.04 7.37 -17.47
C ALA A 167 -1.01 8.06 -16.56
N ALA A 168 -1.01 7.74 -15.27
CA ALA A 168 -1.84 8.42 -14.27
C ALA A 168 -1.28 9.79 -13.84
N GLY A 169 -0.12 10.22 -14.38
CA GLY A 169 0.48 11.52 -14.14
C GLY A 169 1.37 11.59 -12.88
N PHE A 170 1.94 10.47 -12.46
CA PHE A 170 3.01 10.43 -11.46
C PHE A 170 4.39 10.53 -12.12
N GLU A 171 5.33 11.13 -11.42
CA GLU A 171 6.75 11.08 -11.73
C GLU A 171 7.40 9.95 -10.94
N ILE A 172 8.07 9.01 -11.63
CA ILE A 172 8.78 7.91 -11.00
C ILE A 172 10.11 8.43 -10.46
N GLU A 173 10.33 8.33 -9.15
CA GLU A 173 11.59 8.70 -8.51
C GLU A 173 12.58 7.52 -8.48
N GLU A 174 12.09 6.31 -8.15
CA GLU A 174 12.94 5.14 -8.00
C GLU A 174 12.14 3.85 -8.13
N ILE A 175 12.76 2.83 -8.70
CA ILE A 175 12.26 1.46 -8.76
C ILE A 175 13.31 0.57 -8.11
N ILE A 176 12.89 -0.22 -7.11
CA ILE A 176 13.75 -1.12 -6.36
C ILE A 176 13.16 -2.53 -6.45
N GLU A 177 13.97 -3.50 -6.81
CA GLU A 177 13.58 -4.90 -6.88
C GLU A 177 14.41 -5.74 -5.90
N ARG A 178 13.83 -6.79 -5.36
CA ARG A 178 14.54 -7.77 -4.54
C ARG A 178 14.03 -9.19 -4.70
N GLU A 179 14.88 -10.12 -4.37
CA GLU A 179 14.50 -11.51 -4.14
C GLU A 179 13.69 -11.65 -2.83
N PRO A 180 12.81 -12.67 -2.73
CA PRO A 180 12.06 -12.92 -1.50
C PRO A 180 12.99 -13.32 -0.35
N TYR A 181 12.62 -12.96 0.88
CA TYR A 181 13.30 -13.46 2.06
C TYR A 181 12.92 -14.95 2.28
N PRO A 182 13.91 -15.88 2.33
CA PRO A 182 13.63 -17.30 2.49
C PRO A 182 12.86 -17.59 3.79
N ASN A 183 11.83 -18.41 3.72
CA ASN A 183 11.00 -18.83 4.87
C ASN A 183 10.23 -17.72 5.62
N VAL A 184 10.27 -16.48 5.11
CA VAL A 184 9.60 -15.32 5.74
C VAL A 184 8.30 -14.97 5.00
N GLU A 185 8.32 -15.10 3.68
CA GLU A 185 7.25 -14.61 2.82
C GLU A 185 7.02 -15.52 1.61
N HIS A 186 5.96 -15.25 0.84
CA HIS A 186 5.73 -15.94 -0.43
C HIS A 186 6.93 -15.78 -1.37
N GLN A 187 7.37 -16.88 -1.99
CA GLN A 187 8.61 -16.94 -2.77
C GLN A 187 8.42 -16.41 -4.20
N SER A 188 8.21 -15.09 -4.31
CA SER A 188 8.24 -14.33 -5.55
C SER A 188 9.09 -13.09 -5.37
N ARG A 189 9.70 -12.59 -6.46
CA ARG A 189 10.41 -11.30 -6.45
C ARG A 189 9.47 -10.16 -6.08
N ARG A 190 10.00 -9.10 -5.52
CA ARG A 190 9.26 -7.91 -5.08
C ARG A 190 9.75 -6.69 -5.83
N SER A 191 8.83 -5.80 -6.13
CA SER A 191 9.13 -4.44 -6.59
C SER A 191 8.55 -3.40 -5.64
N TYR A 192 9.28 -2.30 -5.50
CA TYR A 192 8.88 -1.11 -4.78
C TYR A 192 9.10 0.08 -5.70
N ILE A 193 8.12 0.96 -5.80
CA ILE A 193 8.21 2.17 -6.63
C ILE A 193 7.89 3.38 -5.77
N PHE A 194 8.84 4.32 -5.68
CA PHE A 194 8.59 5.67 -5.23
C PHE A 194 8.14 6.51 -6.41
N ALA A 195 6.99 7.14 -6.27
CA ALA A 195 6.40 8.00 -7.30
C ALA A 195 5.85 9.28 -6.66
N ARG A 196 5.95 10.38 -7.34
CA ARG A 196 5.52 11.70 -6.84
C ARG A 196 4.40 12.26 -7.71
N ARG A 197 3.37 12.84 -7.06
CA ARG A 197 2.47 13.75 -7.75
C ARG A 197 3.25 15.05 -8.06
N PRO A 198 3.40 15.46 -9.33
CA PRO A 198 4.06 16.71 -9.67
C PRO A 198 3.49 17.89 -8.91
N GLN A 199 4.31 18.92 -8.66
CA GLN A 199 3.81 20.22 -8.22
C GLN A 199 2.96 20.82 -9.35
N GLU A 200 1.86 21.45 -8.99
CA GLU A 200 1.09 22.23 -9.98
C GLU A 200 1.91 23.48 -10.32
N SER A 201 2.16 23.66 -11.62
CA SER A 201 2.82 24.88 -12.09
C SER A 201 1.91 26.08 -11.74
N ALA A 202 2.48 27.06 -11.07
CA ALA A 202 1.80 28.29 -10.70
C ALA A 202 1.40 29.10 -11.95
#